data_01b713bfc0fb67bd4ef17ab4d649b502
#
_entry.id   01b713bfc0fb67bd4ef17ab4d649b502
#
_cell.length_a   1.000
_cell.length_b   1.000
_cell.length_c   1.000
_cell.angle_alpha   90.00
_cell.angle_beta   90.00
_cell.angle_gamma   90.00
#
_symmetry.space_group_name_H-M   'P 1'
#
loop_
_entity.id
_entity.type
_entity.pdbx_description
1 polymer ?
#
loop_
_entity_poly.entity_id
_entity_poly.type
_entity_poly.pdbx_seq_one_letter_code
_entity_poly.pdbx_strand_id
1 'polypeptide(L)'
;MKRIVVFVVVGLVMFGAGFGGGLVLGRTMASGDGAAVETRQVRAPGPIVSVGEFTSNLAGAGRHVITFTLSLELLNEKAVEVVQAPGWLLRIKNEVLLIVKDKVYEDLTSAEGALQFAGDIKRTLNSILPENKGEPLVVQALFESFVLQ
;
A
#
# COMPACT_ATOMS: atom_id res chain seq x y z
N MET A 1 58.94 -40.01 -16.71
CA MET A 1 58.10 -39.21 -17.60
C MET A 1 56.60 -39.46 -17.43
N LYS A 2 56.09 -40.70 -17.39
CA LYS A 2 54.64 -41.02 -17.23
C LYS A 2 54.00 -40.48 -15.94
N ARG A 3 54.74 -40.43 -14.82
CA ARG A 3 54.21 -39.93 -13.53
C ARG A 3 53.99 -38.41 -13.51
N ILE A 4 54.79 -37.65 -14.23
CA ILE A 4 54.66 -36.19 -14.32
C ILE A 4 53.43 -35.81 -15.15
N VAL A 5 53.18 -36.55 -16.23
CA VAL A 5 52.01 -36.31 -17.09
C VAL A 5 50.69 -36.56 -16.30
N VAL A 6 50.67 -37.59 -15.42
CA VAL A 6 49.51 -37.87 -14.58
C VAL A 6 49.24 -36.70 -13.60
N PHE A 7 50.22 -36.16 -12.97
CA PHE A 7 50.06 -35.02 -12.05
C PHE A 7 49.61 -33.75 -12.77
N VAL A 8 50.07 -33.48 -13.98
CA VAL A 8 49.66 -32.35 -14.79
C VAL A 8 48.21 -32.49 -15.21
N VAL A 9 47.77 -33.69 -15.64
CA VAL A 9 46.38 -33.94 -16.04
C VAL A 9 45.43 -33.84 -14.84
N VAL A 10 45.83 -34.40 -13.67
CA VAL A 10 45.00 -34.28 -12.45
C VAL A 10 44.91 -32.85 -11.98
N GLY A 11 46.00 -32.06 -12.04
CA GLY A 11 45.99 -30.64 -11.70
C GLY A 11 45.06 -29.82 -12.61
N LEU A 12 45.05 -30.13 -13.90
CA LEU A 12 44.23 -29.41 -14.89
C LEU A 12 42.73 -29.72 -14.73
N VAL A 13 42.40 -30.97 -14.39
CA VAL A 13 41.01 -31.36 -14.09
C VAL A 13 40.52 -30.72 -12.81
N MET A 14 41.34 -30.67 -11.76
CA MET A 14 40.98 -30.02 -10.50
C MET A 14 40.83 -28.51 -10.65
N PHE A 15 41.66 -27.87 -11.47
CA PHE A 15 41.52 -26.43 -11.75
C PHE A 15 40.27 -26.10 -12.55
N GLY A 16 39.92 -26.91 -13.55
CA GLY A 16 38.70 -26.74 -14.33
C GLY A 16 37.42 -26.93 -13.49
N ALA A 17 37.40 -27.93 -12.62
CA ALA A 17 36.28 -28.16 -11.71
C ALA A 17 36.14 -27.06 -10.63
N GLY A 18 37.24 -26.51 -10.15
CA GLY A 18 37.25 -25.42 -9.17
C GLY A 18 36.74 -24.08 -9.75
N PHE A 19 37.14 -23.77 -10.99
CA PHE A 19 36.75 -22.51 -11.61
C PHE A 19 35.32 -22.51 -12.12
N GLY A 20 34.85 -23.60 -12.69
CA GLY A 20 33.46 -23.76 -13.14
C GLY A 20 32.46 -23.86 -11.99
N GLY A 21 32.78 -24.59 -10.93
CA GLY A 21 31.94 -24.73 -9.74
C GLY A 21 31.87 -23.45 -8.92
N GLY A 22 32.95 -22.69 -8.83
CA GLY A 22 32.97 -21.41 -8.10
C GLY A 22 32.14 -20.32 -8.72
N LEU A 23 32.02 -20.26 -10.05
CA LEU A 23 31.14 -19.29 -10.75
C LEU A 23 29.65 -19.57 -10.61
N VAL A 24 29.28 -20.86 -10.53
CA VAL A 24 27.86 -21.24 -10.35
C VAL A 24 27.44 -21.08 -8.89
N LEU A 25 28.29 -21.52 -7.94
CA LEU A 25 28.04 -21.39 -6.50
C LEU A 25 28.13 -19.91 -6.04
N GLY A 26 29.03 -19.12 -6.61
CA GLY A 26 29.11 -17.68 -6.31
C GLY A 26 27.87 -16.91 -6.75
N ARG A 27 27.20 -17.32 -7.84
CA ARG A 27 25.95 -16.70 -8.28
C ARG A 27 24.74 -17.09 -7.40
N THR A 28 24.74 -18.31 -6.85
CA THR A 28 23.66 -18.75 -5.97
C THR A 28 23.81 -18.21 -4.54
N MET A 29 25.03 -17.95 -4.08
CA MET A 29 25.27 -17.37 -2.74
C MET A 29 25.24 -15.83 -2.74
N ALA A 30 25.49 -15.18 -3.88
CA ALA A 30 25.25 -13.74 -4.02
C ALA A 30 23.77 -13.35 -4.10
N SER A 31 22.87 -14.34 -4.18
CA SER A 31 21.42 -14.13 -4.08
C SER A 31 20.84 -14.32 -2.67
N GLY A 32 21.70 -14.55 -1.67
CA GLY A 32 21.32 -14.64 -0.26
C GLY A 32 21.97 -13.52 0.54
N ASP A 33 21.20 -12.54 0.96
CA ASP A 33 21.52 -11.38 1.81
C ASP A 33 21.92 -10.06 1.12
N GLY A 34 21.49 -9.82 -0.11
CA GLY A 34 21.03 -8.47 -0.42
C GLY A 34 19.60 -8.38 0.10
N ALA A 35 19.36 -7.64 1.19
CA ALA A 35 18.04 -7.11 1.41
C ALA A 35 17.60 -6.56 0.05
N ALA A 36 16.67 -7.24 -0.60
CA ALA A 36 15.98 -6.68 -1.73
C ALA A 36 15.42 -5.38 -1.13
N VAL A 37 16.10 -4.28 -1.42
CA VAL A 37 15.42 -3.01 -1.47
C VAL A 37 14.34 -3.32 -2.50
N GLU A 38 13.16 -3.76 -2.00
CA GLU A 38 11.96 -3.69 -2.77
C GLU A 38 11.98 -2.26 -3.29
N THR A 39 12.40 -2.13 -4.52
CA THR A 39 12.18 -0.91 -5.27
C THR A 39 10.67 -0.86 -5.27
N ARG A 40 10.13 -0.20 -4.24
CA ARG A 40 8.73 0.13 -4.16
C ARG A 40 8.49 0.81 -5.48
N GLN A 41 7.99 0.05 -6.46
CA GLN A 41 7.56 0.63 -7.71
C GLN A 41 6.54 1.65 -7.28
N VAL A 42 6.95 2.90 -7.23
CA VAL A 42 6.06 4.01 -6.95
C VAL A 42 5.08 3.99 -8.11
N ARG A 43 3.96 3.30 -7.87
CA ARG A 43 2.85 3.30 -8.81
C ARG A 43 2.47 4.75 -9.02
N ALA A 44 2.38 5.18 -10.27
CA ALA A 44 1.82 6.48 -10.59
C ALA A 44 0.43 6.59 -9.92
N PRO A 45 0.11 7.73 -9.28
CA PRO A 45 -1.19 7.93 -8.65
C PRO A 45 -2.32 7.66 -9.63
N GLY A 46 -3.36 6.98 -9.15
CA GLY A 46 -4.61 6.84 -9.90
C GLY A 46 -5.39 8.16 -9.96
N PRO A 47 -6.54 8.17 -10.65
CA PRO A 47 -7.40 9.34 -10.66
C PRO A 47 -7.89 9.66 -9.24
N ILE A 48 -7.93 10.95 -8.88
CA ILE A 48 -8.35 11.44 -7.58
C ILE A 48 -9.70 12.13 -7.71
N VAL A 49 -10.63 11.76 -6.83
CA VAL A 49 -11.97 12.34 -6.74
C VAL A 49 -12.19 12.93 -5.36
N SER A 50 -12.55 14.21 -5.29
CA SER A 50 -12.94 14.84 -4.03
C SER A 50 -14.35 14.37 -3.62
N VAL A 51 -14.46 13.91 -2.38
CA VAL A 51 -15.75 13.56 -1.76
C VAL A 51 -16.37 14.78 -1.09
N GLY A 52 -15.53 15.67 -0.59
CA GLY A 52 -15.91 16.93 0.03
C GLY A 52 -15.45 17.07 1.47
N GLU A 53 -15.92 18.13 2.11
CA GLU A 53 -15.64 18.47 3.50
C GLU A 53 -16.64 17.79 4.45
N PHE A 54 -16.12 17.36 5.60
CA PHE A 54 -16.86 16.73 6.69
C PHE A 54 -16.58 17.47 8.00
N THR A 55 -17.66 17.73 8.74
CA THR A 55 -17.58 18.21 10.12
C THR A 55 -18.47 17.35 10.99
N SER A 56 -17.92 16.80 12.06
CA SER A 56 -18.65 15.92 12.97
C SER A 56 -18.16 16.05 14.41
N ASN A 57 -19.05 15.81 15.37
CA ASN A 57 -18.65 15.54 16.74
C ASN A 57 -18.06 14.14 16.82
N LEU A 58 -16.99 13.99 17.61
CA LEU A 58 -16.37 12.71 17.93
C LEU A 58 -17.09 12.04 19.11
N ALA A 59 -16.90 10.72 19.23
CA ALA A 59 -17.36 9.97 20.39
C ALA A 59 -16.49 10.28 21.63
N GLY A 60 -16.97 9.86 22.81
CA GLY A 60 -16.22 10.00 24.06
C GLY A 60 -16.65 11.16 24.94
N ALA A 61 -15.89 11.37 26.03
CA ALA A 61 -16.16 12.46 26.97
C ALA A 61 -15.52 13.76 26.45
N GLY A 62 -16.34 14.79 26.32
CA GLY A 62 -15.89 16.09 25.82
C GLY A 62 -16.70 16.54 24.59
N ARG A 63 -16.45 17.77 24.18
CA ARG A 63 -17.07 18.33 22.95
C ARG A 63 -15.99 18.49 21.89
N HIS A 64 -15.49 17.33 21.41
CA HIS A 64 -14.49 17.36 20.37
C HIS A 64 -15.15 17.31 18.99
N VAL A 65 -14.64 18.17 18.10
CA VAL A 65 -15.10 18.29 16.72
C VAL A 65 -13.94 18.02 15.79
N ILE A 66 -14.21 17.27 14.74
CA ILE A 66 -13.29 17.10 13.63
C ILE A 66 -13.84 17.77 12.38
N THR A 67 -12.97 18.47 11.67
CA THR A 67 -13.23 18.94 10.30
C THR A 67 -12.13 18.45 9.39
N PHE A 68 -12.49 17.81 8.29
CA PHE A 68 -11.52 17.31 7.30
C PHE A 68 -12.11 17.31 5.89
N THR A 69 -11.25 17.47 4.89
CA THR A 69 -11.60 17.31 3.48
C THR A 69 -11.07 15.97 2.98
N LEU A 70 -11.95 15.15 2.41
CA LEU A 70 -11.64 13.80 1.94
C LEU A 70 -11.61 13.76 0.42
N SER A 71 -10.52 13.17 -0.11
CA SER A 71 -10.38 12.75 -1.49
C SER A 71 -10.07 11.26 -1.57
N LEU A 72 -10.51 10.61 -2.62
CA LEU A 72 -10.28 9.20 -2.88
C LEU A 72 -9.39 9.03 -4.11
N GLU A 73 -8.29 8.33 -3.95
CA GLU A 73 -7.54 7.78 -5.07
C GLU A 73 -8.23 6.52 -5.54
N LEU A 74 -8.54 6.44 -6.83
CA LEU A 74 -9.31 5.37 -7.42
C LEU A 74 -8.46 4.52 -8.38
N LEU A 75 -8.91 3.32 -8.64
CA LEU A 75 -8.21 2.34 -9.45
C LEU A 75 -8.01 2.80 -10.90
N ASN A 76 -9.05 3.41 -11.50
CA ASN A 76 -9.08 3.85 -12.89
C ASN A 76 -10.28 4.79 -13.15
N GLU A 77 -10.39 5.31 -14.38
CA GLU A 77 -11.47 6.21 -14.80
C GLU A 77 -12.89 5.61 -14.66
N LYS A 78 -13.04 4.29 -14.82
CA LYS A 78 -14.34 3.65 -14.63
C LYS A 78 -14.77 3.69 -13.16
N ALA A 79 -13.81 3.62 -12.23
CA ALA A 79 -14.09 3.79 -10.81
C ALA A 79 -14.55 5.22 -10.51
N VAL A 80 -14.04 6.22 -11.23
CA VAL A 80 -14.49 7.62 -11.11
C VAL A 80 -15.97 7.75 -11.47
N GLU A 81 -16.41 7.17 -12.59
CA GLU A 81 -17.82 7.19 -13.02
C GLU A 81 -18.74 6.59 -11.96
N VAL A 82 -18.34 5.47 -11.35
CA VAL A 82 -19.11 4.82 -10.28
C VAL A 82 -19.19 5.72 -9.05
N VAL A 83 -18.06 6.21 -8.56
CA VAL A 83 -17.98 7.00 -7.31
C VAL A 83 -18.73 8.33 -7.45
N GLN A 84 -18.67 8.98 -8.60
CA GLN A 84 -19.34 10.24 -8.88
C GLN A 84 -20.83 10.11 -9.17
N ALA A 85 -21.34 8.89 -9.42
CA ALA A 85 -22.78 8.69 -9.58
C ALA A 85 -23.52 9.16 -8.32
N PRO A 86 -24.59 9.97 -8.44
CA PRO A 86 -25.23 10.65 -7.30
C PRO A 86 -25.61 9.72 -6.15
N GLY A 87 -26.10 8.53 -6.46
CA GLY A 87 -26.47 7.54 -5.45
C GLY A 87 -25.28 6.98 -4.67
N TRP A 88 -24.17 6.74 -5.35
CA TRP A 88 -22.95 6.25 -4.71
C TRP A 88 -22.26 7.33 -3.90
N LEU A 89 -22.15 8.54 -4.42
CA LEU A 89 -21.54 9.66 -3.70
C LEU A 89 -22.27 9.94 -2.37
N LEU A 90 -23.59 9.87 -2.36
CA LEU A 90 -24.39 10.05 -1.13
C LEU A 90 -24.11 8.92 -0.11
N ARG A 91 -24.08 7.66 -0.57
CA ARG A 91 -23.76 6.52 0.30
C ARG A 91 -22.35 6.63 0.88
N ILE A 92 -21.37 6.97 0.05
CA ILE A 92 -19.98 7.20 0.50
C ILE A 92 -19.95 8.26 1.60
N LYS A 93 -20.58 9.40 1.41
CA LYS A 93 -20.66 10.45 2.42
C LYS A 93 -21.27 9.97 3.72
N ASN A 94 -22.36 9.21 3.64
CA ASN A 94 -23.03 8.66 4.82
C ASN A 94 -22.12 7.68 5.57
N GLU A 95 -21.46 6.74 4.88
CA GLU A 95 -20.56 5.79 5.51
C GLU A 95 -19.37 6.48 6.20
N VAL A 96 -18.78 7.48 5.55
CA VAL A 96 -17.69 8.27 6.14
C VAL A 96 -18.17 8.96 7.43
N LEU A 97 -19.37 9.54 7.45
CA LEU A 97 -19.96 10.17 8.65
C LEU A 97 -20.18 9.15 9.77
N LEU A 98 -20.61 7.91 9.46
CA LEU A 98 -20.78 6.87 10.47
C LEU A 98 -19.46 6.45 11.08
N ILE A 99 -18.43 6.25 10.25
CA ILE A 99 -17.08 5.91 10.73
C ILE A 99 -16.54 7.00 11.67
N VAL A 100 -16.70 8.27 11.29
CA VAL A 100 -16.22 9.41 12.09
C VAL A 100 -16.87 9.44 13.46
N LYS A 101 -18.18 9.17 13.54
CA LYS A 101 -18.93 9.22 14.80
C LYS A 101 -18.48 8.19 15.83
N ASP A 102 -17.87 7.10 15.39
CA ASP A 102 -17.33 6.07 16.27
C ASP A 102 -15.88 6.36 16.74
N LYS A 103 -15.24 7.40 16.18
CA LYS A 103 -13.86 7.78 16.55
C LYS A 103 -13.86 8.66 17.79
N VAL A 104 -12.85 8.42 18.65
CA VAL A 104 -12.57 9.30 19.79
C VAL A 104 -11.40 10.23 19.46
N TYR A 105 -11.33 11.34 20.18
CA TYR A 105 -10.33 12.38 19.94
C TYR A 105 -8.89 11.86 20.01
N GLU A 106 -8.61 11.04 21.01
CA GLU A 106 -7.29 10.49 21.29
C GLU A 106 -6.75 9.64 20.12
N ASP A 107 -7.63 8.90 19.46
CA ASP A 107 -7.28 8.05 18.31
C ASP A 107 -6.80 8.85 17.10
N LEU A 108 -7.23 10.11 16.98
CA LEU A 108 -7.00 10.93 15.80
C LEU A 108 -5.90 11.99 15.95
N THR A 109 -5.34 12.13 17.16
CA THR A 109 -4.31 13.15 17.46
C THR A 109 -2.93 12.83 16.88
N SER A 110 -2.67 11.57 16.53
CA SER A 110 -1.39 11.12 15.98
C SER A 110 -1.47 10.92 14.47
N ALA A 111 -0.31 11.00 13.80
CA ALA A 111 -0.21 10.67 12.36
C ALA A 111 -0.62 9.22 12.09
N GLU A 112 -0.28 8.29 12.98
CA GLU A 112 -0.68 6.88 12.87
C GLU A 112 -2.19 6.72 12.96
N GLY A 113 -2.84 7.41 13.91
CA GLY A 113 -4.30 7.39 14.03
C GLY A 113 -5.00 7.97 12.81
N ALA A 114 -4.48 9.04 12.23
CA ALA A 114 -5.01 9.57 10.97
C ALA A 114 -4.86 8.57 9.80
N LEU A 115 -3.73 7.85 9.73
CA LEU A 115 -3.52 6.79 8.73
C LEU A 115 -4.44 5.59 8.94
N GLN A 116 -4.67 5.17 10.18
CA GLN A 116 -5.64 4.12 10.50
C GLN A 116 -7.05 4.54 10.11
N PHE A 117 -7.44 5.77 10.38
CA PHE A 117 -8.74 6.32 9.99
C PHE A 117 -8.91 6.32 8.46
N ALA A 118 -7.89 6.74 7.70
CA ALA A 118 -7.89 6.63 6.23
C ALA A 118 -8.03 5.17 5.76
N GLY A 119 -7.36 4.24 6.44
CA GLY A 119 -7.46 2.80 6.19
C GLY A 119 -8.85 2.23 6.46
N ASP A 120 -9.52 2.68 7.53
CA ASP A 120 -10.88 2.28 7.85
C ASP A 120 -11.89 2.78 6.80
N ILE A 121 -11.77 4.05 6.39
CA ILE A 121 -12.57 4.60 5.29
C ILE A 121 -12.38 3.77 4.03
N LYS A 122 -11.14 3.54 3.59
CA LYS A 122 -10.85 2.72 2.41
C LYS A 122 -11.51 1.34 2.49
N ARG A 123 -11.36 0.65 3.62
CA ARG A 123 -11.88 -0.72 3.82
C ARG A 123 -13.39 -0.75 3.77
N THR A 124 -14.04 0.17 4.48
CA THR A 124 -15.50 0.27 4.50
C THR A 124 -16.07 0.63 3.14
N LEU A 125 -15.46 1.60 2.45
CA LEU A 125 -15.93 1.98 1.12
C LEU A 125 -15.80 0.83 0.11
N ASN A 126 -14.69 0.09 0.14
CA ASN A 126 -14.52 -1.06 -0.74
C ASN A 126 -15.45 -2.23 -0.40
N SER A 127 -16.00 -2.32 0.82
CA SER A 127 -16.99 -3.35 1.17
C SER A 127 -18.39 -3.04 0.64
N ILE A 128 -18.70 -1.78 0.36
CA ILE A 128 -20.02 -1.36 -0.14
C ILE A 128 -20.04 -1.05 -1.63
N LEU A 129 -18.90 -0.67 -2.21
CA LEU A 129 -18.77 -0.35 -3.63
C LEU A 129 -18.65 -1.64 -4.46
N PRO A 130 -19.15 -1.62 -5.72
CA PRO A 130 -18.96 -2.76 -6.62
C PRO A 130 -17.47 -2.95 -6.94
N GLU A 131 -17.06 -4.19 -7.14
CA GLU A 131 -15.70 -4.51 -7.60
C GLU A 131 -15.56 -4.29 -9.11
N ASN A 132 -14.38 -3.86 -9.55
CA ASN A 132 -14.04 -3.81 -10.95
C ASN A 132 -13.16 -5.03 -11.31
N LYS A 133 -13.75 -6.02 -11.92
CA LYS A 133 -13.08 -7.29 -12.28
C LYS A 133 -12.41 -8.01 -11.10
N GLY A 134 -13.00 -7.96 -9.91
CA GLY A 134 -12.45 -8.56 -8.70
C GLY A 134 -11.42 -7.66 -7.97
N GLU A 135 -11.22 -6.42 -8.44
CA GLU A 135 -10.35 -5.44 -7.78
C GLU A 135 -11.16 -4.35 -7.08
N PRO A 136 -10.74 -3.91 -5.88
CA PRO A 136 -11.39 -2.83 -5.16
C PRO A 136 -11.24 -1.49 -5.88
N LEU A 137 -12.27 -0.64 -5.85
CA LEU A 137 -12.26 0.64 -6.55
C LEU A 137 -11.41 1.71 -5.86
N VAL A 138 -11.41 1.73 -4.52
CA VAL A 138 -10.68 2.73 -3.72
C VAL A 138 -9.28 2.21 -3.41
N VAL A 139 -8.28 2.87 -3.96
CA VAL A 139 -6.85 2.57 -3.74
C VAL A 139 -6.40 3.18 -2.41
N GLN A 140 -6.77 4.44 -2.17
CA GLN A 140 -6.41 5.16 -0.95
C GLN A 140 -7.43 6.24 -0.61
N ALA A 141 -7.65 6.48 0.69
CA ALA A 141 -8.34 7.66 1.20
C ALA A 141 -7.28 8.70 1.59
N LEU A 142 -7.48 9.94 1.16
CA LEU A 142 -6.54 11.03 1.31
C LEU A 142 -7.23 12.20 2.02
N PHE A 143 -6.57 12.79 3.02
CA PHE A 143 -7.03 14.00 3.67
C PHE A 143 -6.29 15.21 3.09
N GLU A 144 -7.05 16.17 2.54
CA GLU A 144 -6.51 17.45 2.05
C GLU A 144 -6.35 18.46 3.20
N SER A 145 -7.26 18.38 4.17
CA SER A 145 -7.19 19.10 5.44
C SER A 145 -7.67 18.19 6.57
N PHE A 146 -7.14 18.41 7.78
CA PHE A 146 -7.50 17.60 8.95
C PHE A 146 -7.30 18.43 10.22
N VAL A 147 -8.40 18.84 10.85
CA VAL A 147 -8.42 19.74 12.00
C VAL A 147 -9.22 19.11 13.13
N LEU A 148 -8.63 19.03 14.32
CA LEU A 148 -9.27 18.59 15.56
C LEU A 148 -9.43 19.79 16.51
N GLN A 149 -10.59 19.91 17.15
CA GLN A 149 -10.91 20.95 18.11
C GLN A 149 -11.57 20.36 19.36
#